data_080e6666de48f2b5cc8b31df17e59829
#
_entry.id   080e6666de48f2b5cc8b31df17e59829
#
_cell.length_a   1.000
_cell.length_b   1.000
_cell.length_c   1.000
_cell.angle_alpha   90.00
_cell.angle_beta   90.00
_cell.angle_gamma   90.00
#
_symmetry.space_group_name_H-M   'P 1'
#
loop_
_entity.id
_entity.type
_entity.pdbx_description
1 polymer ?
#
loop_
_entity_poly.entity_id
_entity_poly.type
_entity_poly.pdbx_seq_one_letter_code
_entity_poly.pdbx_strand_id
1 'polypeptide(L)'
;MSLQTLHADCPQQDILAAMTRDGACILAGVADADTVKHLRDELAPFIALTPMGADDFSGRKTQRTGALVARTPSCRPLVVNSIITGAARAFLKPWAERILLHLTQTIYIHPGQGAQTLHRDRLAWGTALQPPVEPQFNSIWALTDFTAENGATRVVPGSQTWPWEQRAPSEMVVQAEMSAGSVLLYTGSVLHSGGQNRSNVSRLGLNITYCLGWLRQEENQYLSCPPHIARHLEPELQELLGYTQGNYALGYYSDPDATEPGRDILPPEFALGRKPRKGQGFSMPAA
;
A
#
# COMPACT_ATOMS: atom_id res chain seq x y z
N MET A 1 25.04 7.69 1.40
CA MET A 1 23.75 8.42 1.18
C MET A 1 22.76 7.92 2.24
N SER A 2 21.80 8.75 2.68
CA SER A 2 20.71 8.33 3.58
C SER A 2 19.40 8.78 2.95
N LEU A 3 18.29 8.10 3.29
CA LEU A 3 16.96 8.57 2.92
C LEU A 3 16.64 9.85 3.68
N GLN A 4 15.90 10.75 3.03
CA GLN A 4 15.38 11.93 3.71
C GLN A 4 14.32 11.50 4.74
N THR A 5 14.48 11.96 5.97
CA THR A 5 13.47 11.84 7.02
C THR A 5 12.78 13.20 7.18
N LEU A 6 11.45 13.18 7.06
CA LEU A 6 10.56 14.33 7.25
C LEU A 6 9.73 14.10 8.51
N HIS A 7 9.24 15.16 9.14
CA HIS A 7 8.28 15.05 10.24
C HIS A 7 6.85 14.89 9.68
N ALA A 8 5.96 14.26 10.44
CA ALA A 8 4.58 14.01 10.01
C ALA A 8 3.77 15.30 9.69
N ASP A 9 4.16 16.44 10.24
CA ASP A 9 3.52 17.74 9.98
C ASP A 9 4.17 18.55 8.84
N CYS A 10 5.12 17.93 8.10
CA CYS A 10 5.77 18.61 6.98
C CYS A 10 4.76 18.96 5.87
N PRO A 11 5.02 20.00 5.08
CA PRO A 11 4.22 20.30 3.89
C PRO A 11 4.20 19.14 2.91
N GLN A 12 3.03 18.85 2.33
CA GLN A 12 2.89 17.78 1.32
C GLN A 12 3.88 17.90 0.16
N GLN A 13 4.21 19.14 -0.24
CA GLN A 13 5.19 19.41 -1.30
C GLN A 13 6.58 18.83 -1.01
N ASP A 14 6.99 18.76 0.26
CA ASP A 14 8.29 18.22 0.65
C ASP A 14 8.30 16.70 0.48
N ILE A 15 7.18 16.03 0.78
CA ILE A 15 6.99 14.59 0.50
C ILE A 15 7.09 14.36 -1.00
N LEU A 16 6.36 15.12 -1.81
CA LEU A 16 6.36 14.98 -3.27
C LEU A 16 7.73 15.23 -3.87
N ALA A 17 8.47 16.22 -3.36
CA ALA A 17 9.83 16.52 -3.79
C ALA A 17 10.80 15.36 -3.50
N ALA A 18 10.74 14.78 -2.29
CA ALA A 18 11.54 13.62 -1.91
C ALA A 18 11.18 12.38 -2.76
N MET A 19 9.88 12.11 -2.96
CA MET A 19 9.41 11.00 -3.80
C MET A 19 9.84 11.15 -5.26
N THR A 20 9.83 12.35 -5.79
CA THR A 20 10.27 12.62 -7.18
C THR A 20 11.78 12.45 -7.33
N ARG A 21 12.56 12.97 -6.37
CA ARG A 21 14.03 12.94 -6.42
C ARG A 21 14.60 11.55 -6.14
N ASP A 22 14.16 10.92 -5.03
CA ASP A 22 14.76 9.70 -4.48
C ASP A 22 13.89 8.46 -4.68
N GLY A 23 12.63 8.62 -5.04
CA GLY A 23 11.65 7.53 -5.10
C GLY A 23 11.20 7.03 -3.73
N ALA A 24 11.72 7.59 -2.63
CA ALA A 24 11.38 7.20 -1.27
C ALA A 24 11.72 8.29 -0.25
N CYS A 25 11.00 8.31 0.89
CA CYS A 25 11.33 9.08 2.09
C CYS A 25 10.73 8.45 3.34
N ILE A 26 11.21 8.85 4.51
CA ILE A 26 10.66 8.43 5.80
C ILE A 26 9.84 9.60 6.38
N LEU A 27 8.63 9.30 6.87
CA LEU A 27 7.85 10.21 7.71
C LEU A 27 7.96 9.73 9.16
N ALA A 28 8.52 10.55 10.02
CA ALA A 28 8.68 10.22 11.43
C ALA A 28 7.44 10.64 12.25
N GLY A 29 7.04 9.78 13.21
CA GLY A 29 6.03 10.12 14.21
C GLY A 29 4.59 10.25 13.66
N VAL A 30 4.24 9.43 12.68
CA VAL A 30 2.88 9.45 12.07
C VAL A 30 1.84 8.74 12.95
N ALA A 31 2.23 7.67 13.64
CA ALA A 31 1.40 6.96 14.60
C ALA A 31 2.04 7.01 15.99
N ASP A 32 1.23 7.19 17.02
CA ASP A 32 1.68 7.15 18.41
C ASP A 32 1.85 5.71 18.93
N ALA A 33 2.43 5.58 20.11
CA ALA A 33 2.72 4.29 20.72
C ALA A 33 1.45 3.48 21.03
N ASP A 34 0.35 4.14 21.38
CA ASP A 34 -0.92 3.47 21.69
C ASP A 34 -1.55 2.90 20.42
N THR A 35 -1.55 3.65 19.33
CA THR A 35 -1.97 3.18 18.00
C THR A 35 -1.17 1.97 17.56
N VAL A 36 0.15 2.02 17.66
CA VAL A 36 1.05 0.90 17.32
C VAL A 36 0.76 -0.31 18.20
N LYS A 37 0.54 -0.11 19.49
CA LYS A 37 0.20 -1.20 20.41
C LYS A 37 -1.13 -1.87 20.05
N HIS A 38 -2.19 -1.09 19.84
CA HIS A 38 -3.51 -1.62 19.46
C HIS A 38 -3.45 -2.41 18.15
N LEU A 39 -2.74 -1.89 17.14
CA LEU A 39 -2.52 -2.61 15.88
C LEU A 39 -1.84 -3.97 16.10
N ARG A 40 -0.78 -4.00 16.89
CA ARG A 40 -0.06 -5.25 17.18
C ARG A 40 -0.94 -6.26 17.90
N ASP A 41 -1.73 -5.81 18.88
CA ASP A 41 -2.62 -6.67 19.66
C ASP A 41 -3.73 -7.27 18.77
N GLU A 42 -4.36 -6.45 17.89
CA GLU A 42 -5.38 -6.92 16.94
C GLU A 42 -4.81 -7.85 15.85
N LEU A 43 -3.57 -7.61 15.40
CA LEU A 43 -2.92 -8.40 14.36
C LEU A 43 -2.40 -9.75 14.86
N ALA A 44 -2.03 -9.85 16.13
CA ALA A 44 -1.35 -11.02 16.69
C ALA A 44 -2.08 -12.37 16.42
N PRO A 45 -3.41 -12.52 16.62
CA PRO A 45 -4.10 -13.78 16.36
C PRO A 45 -4.09 -14.18 14.88
N PHE A 46 -4.12 -13.22 13.95
CA PHE A 46 -4.07 -13.50 12.52
C PHE A 46 -2.66 -13.86 12.06
N ILE A 47 -1.64 -13.17 12.60
CA ILE A 47 -0.23 -13.49 12.33
C ILE A 47 0.07 -14.91 12.81
N ALA A 48 -0.40 -15.31 14.00
CA ALA A 48 -0.19 -16.64 14.55
C ALA A 48 -0.73 -17.77 13.66
N LEU A 49 -1.76 -17.50 12.86
CA LEU A 49 -2.34 -18.45 11.91
C LEU A 49 -1.71 -18.39 10.51
N THR A 50 -0.85 -17.42 10.26
CA THR A 50 -0.25 -17.22 8.93
C THR A 50 1.01 -18.09 8.79
N PRO A 51 1.14 -18.90 7.75
CA PRO A 51 2.34 -19.70 7.53
C PRO A 51 3.54 -18.82 7.15
N MET A 52 4.73 -19.36 7.31
CA MET A 52 5.97 -18.79 6.77
C MET A 52 5.94 -18.81 5.23
N GLY A 53 6.68 -17.90 4.60
CA GLY A 53 6.82 -17.88 3.15
C GLY A 53 7.42 -19.18 2.60
N ALA A 54 6.96 -19.56 1.39
CA ALA A 54 7.32 -20.83 0.77
C ALA A 54 8.69 -20.83 0.09
N ASP A 55 9.19 -19.65 -0.27
CA ASP A 55 10.42 -19.45 -1.05
C ASP A 55 11.28 -18.32 -0.50
N ASP A 56 12.42 -18.08 -1.14
CA ASP A 56 13.36 -17.05 -0.70
C ASP A 56 12.85 -15.63 -0.97
N PHE A 57 11.97 -15.44 -1.96
CA PHE A 57 11.37 -14.14 -2.25
C PHE A 57 10.30 -13.78 -1.22
N SER A 58 9.39 -14.70 -0.92
CA SER A 58 8.37 -14.50 0.12
C SER A 58 8.95 -14.52 1.53
N GLY A 59 10.12 -15.14 1.69
CA GLY A 59 10.88 -15.25 2.94
C GLY A 59 10.53 -16.45 3.80
N ARG A 60 11.42 -17.46 3.86
CA ARG A 60 11.20 -18.71 4.59
C ARG A 60 11.04 -18.53 6.11
N LYS A 61 11.43 -17.36 6.63
CA LYS A 61 11.21 -16.93 8.02
C LYS A 61 10.47 -15.60 8.08
N THR A 62 9.52 -15.39 7.15
CA THR A 62 8.67 -14.21 7.09
C THR A 62 7.21 -14.63 7.00
N GLN A 63 6.35 -14.03 7.80
CA GLN A 63 4.89 -14.18 7.72
C GLN A 63 4.28 -12.94 7.07
N ARG A 64 3.31 -13.16 6.17
CA ARG A 64 2.64 -12.11 5.43
C ARG A 64 1.13 -12.27 5.56
N THR A 65 0.50 -11.46 6.43
CA THR A 65 -0.93 -11.55 6.74
C THR A 65 -1.69 -10.44 6.03
N GLY A 66 -2.70 -10.77 5.25
CA GLY A 66 -3.55 -9.84 4.49
C GLY A 66 -4.95 -9.68 5.04
N ALA A 67 -5.84 -9.07 4.23
CA ALA A 67 -7.24 -8.78 4.53
C ALA A 67 -7.41 -7.84 5.75
N LEU A 68 -6.50 -6.88 5.94
CA LEU A 68 -6.40 -6.15 7.19
C LEU A 68 -7.52 -5.14 7.38
N VAL A 69 -8.11 -4.58 6.32
CA VAL A 69 -9.28 -3.70 6.43
C VAL A 69 -10.46 -4.42 7.09
N ALA A 70 -10.67 -5.68 6.74
CA ALA A 70 -11.75 -6.49 7.33
C ALA A 70 -11.41 -7.00 8.73
N ARG A 71 -10.16 -7.45 8.93
CA ARG A 71 -9.71 -8.14 10.14
C ARG A 71 -9.33 -7.23 11.29
N THR A 72 -8.80 -6.01 10.96
CA THR A 72 -8.11 -5.14 11.93
C THR A 72 -8.70 -3.75 11.89
N PRO A 73 -9.74 -3.45 12.70
CA PRO A 73 -10.34 -2.11 12.76
C PRO A 73 -9.33 -0.99 12.96
N SER A 74 -8.31 -1.17 13.81
CA SER A 74 -7.25 -0.18 14.04
C SER A 74 -6.37 0.11 12.83
N CYS A 75 -6.39 -0.75 11.78
CA CYS A 75 -5.71 -0.50 10.52
C CYS A 75 -6.42 0.56 9.65
N ARG A 76 -7.75 0.68 9.79
CA ARG A 76 -8.59 1.52 8.92
C ARG A 76 -8.21 2.99 8.92
N PRO A 77 -7.95 3.64 10.07
CA PRO A 77 -7.46 5.02 10.09
C PRO A 77 -6.12 5.23 9.38
N LEU A 78 -5.25 4.20 9.37
CA LEU A 78 -3.97 4.27 8.66
C LEU A 78 -4.18 4.21 7.13
N VAL A 79 -5.12 3.40 6.66
CA VAL A 79 -5.48 3.29 5.24
C VAL A 79 -6.02 4.62 4.68
N VAL A 80 -6.75 5.39 5.49
CA VAL A 80 -7.29 6.71 5.09
C VAL A 80 -6.51 7.88 5.70
N ASN A 81 -5.30 7.64 6.20
CA ASN A 81 -4.48 8.71 6.75
C ASN A 81 -4.31 9.84 5.73
N SER A 82 -4.74 11.05 6.07
CA SER A 82 -4.85 12.18 5.13
C SER A 82 -3.51 12.64 4.56
N ILE A 83 -2.42 12.52 5.32
CA ILE A 83 -1.07 12.87 4.87
C ILE A 83 -0.64 11.89 3.77
N ILE A 84 -0.81 10.58 4.02
CA ILE A 84 -0.39 9.52 3.11
C ILE A 84 -1.29 9.49 1.86
N THR A 85 -2.63 9.48 2.04
CA THR A 85 -3.56 9.45 0.91
C THR A 85 -3.53 10.73 0.09
N GLY A 86 -3.31 11.89 0.74
CA GLY A 86 -3.11 13.17 0.06
C GLY A 86 -1.85 13.16 -0.81
N ALA A 87 -0.72 12.67 -0.28
CA ALA A 87 0.52 12.51 -1.03
C ALA A 87 0.35 11.51 -2.18
N ALA A 88 -0.27 10.34 -1.92
CA ALA A 88 -0.51 9.32 -2.95
C ALA A 88 -1.38 9.85 -4.11
N ARG A 89 -2.50 10.53 -3.78
CA ARG A 89 -3.36 11.15 -4.79
C ARG A 89 -2.63 12.20 -5.63
N ALA A 90 -1.86 13.08 -4.98
CA ALA A 90 -1.13 14.13 -5.68
C ALA A 90 0.00 13.55 -6.56
N PHE A 91 0.73 12.55 -6.05
CA PHE A 91 1.83 11.92 -6.77
C PHE A 91 1.35 11.12 -7.99
N LEU A 92 0.25 10.37 -7.86
CA LEU A 92 -0.30 9.52 -8.92
C LEU A 92 -1.26 10.26 -9.87
N LYS A 93 -1.65 11.51 -9.55
CA LYS A 93 -2.59 12.32 -10.34
C LYS A 93 -2.28 12.43 -11.84
N PRO A 94 -1.02 12.51 -12.30
CA PRO A 94 -0.73 12.57 -13.73
C PRO A 94 -1.25 11.37 -14.54
N TRP A 95 -1.51 10.24 -13.89
CA TRP A 95 -1.85 8.98 -14.55
C TRP A 95 -3.25 8.44 -14.19
N ALA A 96 -3.89 8.97 -13.15
CA ALA A 96 -5.25 8.59 -12.79
C ALA A 96 -5.95 9.68 -11.96
N GLU A 97 -7.25 9.81 -12.15
CA GLU A 97 -8.08 10.71 -11.33
C GLU A 97 -8.32 10.17 -9.92
N ARG A 98 -8.25 8.84 -9.76
CA ARG A 98 -8.49 8.12 -8.52
C ARG A 98 -7.40 7.13 -8.23
N ILE A 99 -7.21 6.86 -6.95
CA ILE A 99 -6.38 5.76 -6.46
C ILE A 99 -7.25 4.70 -5.81
N LEU A 100 -6.77 3.46 -5.84
CA LEU A 100 -7.35 2.34 -5.08
C LEU A 100 -6.35 1.83 -4.06
N LEU A 101 -6.85 1.22 -3.00
CA LEU A 101 -6.06 0.44 -2.07
C LEU A 101 -5.58 -0.82 -2.78
N HIS A 102 -4.29 -0.92 -3.05
CA HIS A 102 -3.69 -2.01 -3.80
C HIS A 102 -3.57 -3.29 -2.98
N LEU A 103 -3.00 -3.15 -1.78
CA LEU A 103 -2.95 -4.23 -0.79
C LEU A 103 -2.81 -3.69 0.63
N THR A 104 -3.15 -4.55 1.59
CA THR A 104 -2.80 -4.42 3.00
C THR A 104 -2.13 -5.70 3.47
N GLN A 105 -0.91 -5.61 4.02
CA GLN A 105 -0.18 -6.81 4.41
C GLN A 105 0.77 -6.54 5.56
N THR A 106 0.75 -7.38 6.61
CA THR A 106 1.88 -7.39 7.54
C THR A 106 3.08 -8.08 6.93
N ILE A 107 4.27 -7.62 7.28
CA ILE A 107 5.55 -8.25 6.94
C ILE A 107 6.29 -8.47 8.24
N TYR A 108 6.22 -9.69 8.76
CA TYR A 108 6.82 -10.09 10.03
C TYR A 108 8.07 -10.93 9.78
N ILE A 109 9.23 -10.29 9.88
CA ILE A 109 10.54 -10.87 9.59
C ILE A 109 11.16 -11.40 10.87
N HIS A 110 11.35 -12.72 10.95
CA HIS A 110 11.93 -13.38 12.12
C HIS A 110 13.46 -13.40 12.08
N PRO A 111 14.11 -13.62 13.24
CA PRO A 111 15.55 -13.82 13.35
C PRO A 111 16.09 -14.86 12.37
N GLY A 112 17.18 -14.51 11.71
CA GLY A 112 17.85 -15.37 10.73
C GLY A 112 17.19 -15.40 9.35
N GLN A 113 16.22 -14.52 9.05
CA GLN A 113 15.73 -14.32 7.68
C GLN A 113 16.82 -13.64 6.84
N GLY A 114 17.14 -14.22 5.68
CA GLY A 114 18.03 -13.61 4.68
C GLY A 114 17.44 -12.36 4.04
N ALA A 115 18.29 -11.53 3.44
CA ALA A 115 17.80 -10.37 2.68
C ALA A 115 17.05 -10.81 1.41
N GLN A 116 15.93 -10.16 1.15
CA GLN A 116 15.20 -10.33 -0.10
C GLN A 116 16.00 -9.75 -1.28
N THR A 117 15.85 -10.31 -2.47
CA THR A 117 16.41 -9.72 -3.69
C THR A 117 15.82 -8.34 -3.94
N LEU A 118 16.66 -7.38 -4.38
CA LEU A 118 16.19 -6.06 -4.82
C LEU A 118 15.23 -6.21 -6.01
N HIS A 119 14.08 -5.56 -5.92
CA HIS A 119 13.01 -5.64 -6.92
C HIS A 119 12.25 -4.32 -7.00
N ARG A 120 11.34 -4.25 -7.96
CA ARG A 120 10.37 -3.15 -8.14
C ARG A 120 8.97 -3.73 -8.05
N ASP A 121 8.12 -3.18 -7.20
CA ASP A 121 6.75 -3.66 -6.99
C ASP A 121 5.85 -3.50 -8.22
N ARG A 122 6.13 -2.51 -9.09
CA ARG A 122 5.38 -2.30 -10.32
C ARG A 122 5.30 -3.55 -11.22
N LEU A 123 6.14 -4.55 -11.00
CA LEU A 123 6.07 -5.84 -11.69
C LEU A 123 4.79 -6.63 -11.44
N ALA A 124 4.00 -6.29 -10.43
CA ALA A 124 2.70 -6.88 -10.20
C ALA A 124 1.80 -6.83 -11.46
N TRP A 125 2.00 -5.82 -12.32
CA TRP A 125 1.27 -5.68 -13.60
C TRP A 125 2.10 -6.13 -14.82
N GLY A 126 3.21 -6.83 -14.61
CA GLY A 126 4.10 -7.28 -15.67
C GLY A 126 4.94 -6.16 -16.29
N THR A 127 5.50 -6.43 -17.46
CA THR A 127 6.42 -5.50 -18.16
C THR A 127 5.73 -4.61 -19.18
N ALA A 128 4.43 -4.79 -19.43
CA ALA A 128 3.69 -3.99 -20.41
C ALA A 128 3.46 -2.54 -19.96
N LEU A 129 3.41 -2.30 -18.65
CA LEU A 129 3.27 -0.97 -18.08
C LEU A 129 4.62 -0.28 -18.03
N GLN A 130 4.90 0.59 -19.02
CA GLN A 130 6.19 1.24 -19.20
C GLN A 130 6.29 2.62 -18.53
N PRO A 131 7.50 3.08 -18.17
CA PRO A 131 7.73 4.49 -17.82
C PRO A 131 7.22 5.44 -18.94
N PRO A 132 6.77 6.65 -18.59
CA PRO A 132 6.88 7.29 -17.28
C PRO A 132 5.75 6.96 -16.30
N VAL A 133 4.80 6.06 -16.63
CA VAL A 133 3.66 5.75 -15.76
C VAL A 133 4.16 5.17 -14.44
N GLU A 134 3.89 5.86 -13.33
CA GLU A 134 4.10 5.30 -11.98
C GLU A 134 2.79 4.66 -11.50
N PRO A 135 2.74 3.33 -11.36
CA PRO A 135 1.49 2.65 -11.04
C PRO A 135 1.10 2.68 -9.57
N GLN A 136 2.06 2.98 -8.67
CA GLN A 136 1.93 2.60 -7.28
C GLN A 136 2.64 3.57 -6.33
N PHE A 137 2.00 3.83 -5.20
CA PHE A 137 2.54 4.57 -4.07
C PHE A 137 2.43 3.71 -2.81
N ASN A 138 3.56 3.40 -2.20
CA ASN A 138 3.67 2.46 -1.09
C ASN A 138 3.91 3.16 0.23
N SER A 139 3.41 2.57 1.32
CA SER A 139 3.75 2.95 2.68
C SER A 139 4.01 1.70 3.52
N ILE A 140 5.18 1.63 4.16
CA ILE A 140 5.48 0.61 5.19
C ILE A 140 5.54 1.30 6.53
N TRP A 141 4.62 0.97 7.41
CA TRP A 141 4.50 1.46 8.77
C TRP A 141 5.32 0.58 9.71
N ALA A 142 6.20 1.17 10.49
CA ALA A 142 6.99 0.47 11.49
C ALA A 142 6.13 0.16 12.73
N LEU A 143 5.78 -1.10 12.94
CA LEU A 143 5.11 -1.56 14.17
C LEU A 143 6.09 -2.05 15.24
N THR A 144 7.36 -2.15 14.89
CA THR A 144 8.54 -2.26 15.76
C THR A 144 9.58 -1.31 15.22
N ASP A 145 10.62 -0.99 15.95
CA ASP A 145 11.75 -0.27 15.38
C ASP A 145 12.34 -1.05 14.21
N PHE A 146 12.71 -0.33 13.15
CA PHE A 146 13.44 -0.86 12.01
C PHE A 146 14.90 -0.45 12.11
N THR A 147 15.77 -1.41 12.27
CA THR A 147 17.23 -1.19 12.40
C THR A 147 17.98 -1.96 11.31
N ALA A 148 19.22 -1.57 11.07
CA ALA A 148 20.10 -2.29 10.16
C ALA A 148 20.26 -3.77 10.53
N GLU A 149 20.16 -4.10 11.83
CA GLU A 149 20.35 -5.47 12.31
C GLU A 149 19.08 -6.33 12.18
N ASN A 150 17.87 -5.74 12.39
CA ASN A 150 16.64 -6.52 12.38
C ASN A 150 15.93 -6.56 10.99
N GLY A 151 16.61 -6.07 9.96
CA GLY A 151 16.12 -6.19 8.59
C GLY A 151 15.30 -4.99 8.12
N ALA A 152 15.68 -3.76 8.50
CA ALA A 152 15.12 -2.54 7.93
C ALA A 152 15.06 -2.62 6.40
N THR A 153 13.99 -2.09 5.81
CA THR A 153 13.79 -2.08 4.36
C THR A 153 14.98 -1.43 3.66
N ARG A 154 15.52 -2.11 2.66
CA ARG A 154 16.60 -1.60 1.82
C ARG A 154 16.01 -0.87 0.64
N VAL A 155 16.58 0.28 0.30
CA VAL A 155 16.13 1.14 -0.81
C VAL A 155 17.36 1.63 -1.58
N VAL A 156 17.21 1.81 -2.89
CA VAL A 156 18.21 2.45 -3.74
C VAL A 156 17.65 3.80 -4.21
N PRO A 157 17.96 4.90 -3.52
CA PRO A 157 17.42 6.22 -3.86
C PRO A 157 17.74 6.63 -5.29
N GLY A 158 16.77 7.20 -6.00
CA GLY A 158 16.92 7.63 -7.40
C GLY A 158 16.75 6.53 -8.44
N SER A 159 16.65 5.26 -8.03
CA SER A 159 16.57 4.12 -8.95
C SER A 159 15.23 3.97 -9.67
N GLN A 160 14.20 4.74 -9.29
CA GLN A 160 12.90 4.75 -9.97
C GLN A 160 13.01 5.25 -11.42
N THR A 161 14.05 6.02 -11.73
CA THR A 161 14.33 6.55 -13.07
C THR A 161 15.31 5.70 -13.89
N TRP A 162 15.86 4.63 -13.30
CA TRP A 162 16.87 3.82 -13.97
C TRP A 162 16.29 2.89 -15.03
N PRO A 163 17.07 2.56 -16.06
CA PRO A 163 16.72 1.48 -16.98
C PRO A 163 16.40 0.20 -16.23
N TRP A 164 15.54 -0.61 -16.83
CA TRP A 164 15.01 -1.82 -16.18
C TRP A 164 16.12 -2.82 -15.78
N GLU A 165 17.14 -2.97 -16.64
CA GLU A 165 18.22 -3.94 -16.50
C GLU A 165 19.32 -3.45 -15.55
N GLN A 166 19.27 -2.18 -15.15
CA GLN A 166 20.31 -1.60 -14.31
C GLN A 166 20.27 -2.20 -12.90
N ARG A 167 21.39 -2.79 -12.51
CA ARG A 167 21.59 -3.32 -11.15
C ARG A 167 22.19 -2.26 -10.25
N ALA A 168 21.80 -2.29 -8.98
CA ALA A 168 22.33 -1.37 -7.99
C ALA A 168 23.67 -1.87 -7.44
N PRO A 169 24.72 -1.04 -7.44
CA PRO A 169 25.92 -1.29 -6.63
C PRO A 169 25.57 -1.33 -5.15
N SER A 170 26.24 -2.17 -4.38
CA SER A 170 25.94 -2.39 -2.96
C SER A 170 26.03 -1.12 -2.12
N GLU A 171 26.94 -0.22 -2.44
CA GLU A 171 27.19 1.06 -1.77
C GLU A 171 26.06 2.08 -1.97
N MET A 172 25.19 1.88 -2.97
CA MET A 172 23.99 2.70 -3.19
C MET A 172 22.77 2.23 -2.43
N VAL A 173 22.85 1.04 -1.84
CA VAL A 173 21.75 0.47 -1.05
C VAL A 173 21.76 1.06 0.35
N VAL A 174 20.71 1.79 0.70
CA VAL A 174 20.52 2.35 2.05
C VAL A 174 19.45 1.58 2.81
N GLN A 175 19.54 1.55 4.12
CA GLN A 175 18.52 0.95 4.99
C GLN A 175 17.61 2.04 5.55
N ALA A 176 16.31 1.84 5.46
CA ALA A 176 15.30 2.74 6.02
C ALA A 176 15.14 2.45 7.53
N GLU A 177 16.14 2.89 8.31
CA GLU A 177 16.07 2.80 9.76
C GLU A 177 15.11 3.84 10.29
N MET A 178 14.16 3.41 11.14
CA MET A 178 13.12 4.28 11.68
C MET A 178 12.50 3.69 12.95
N SER A 179 12.06 4.56 13.86
CA SER A 179 11.37 4.16 15.08
C SER A 179 9.95 3.68 14.79
N ALA A 180 9.40 2.85 15.66
CA ALA A 180 7.99 2.47 15.64
C ALA A 180 7.08 3.70 15.56
N GLY A 181 6.00 3.61 14.77
CA GLY A 181 5.11 4.73 14.45
C GLY A 181 5.54 5.59 13.27
N SER A 182 6.75 5.39 12.72
CA SER A 182 7.21 6.03 11.49
C SER A 182 6.77 5.25 10.25
N VAL A 183 6.83 5.90 9.08
CA VAL A 183 6.39 5.32 7.80
C VAL A 183 7.46 5.55 6.74
N LEU A 184 7.88 4.50 6.06
CA LEU A 184 8.62 4.60 4.81
C LEU A 184 7.63 4.73 3.66
N LEU A 185 7.70 5.83 2.90
CA LEU A 185 7.01 6.03 1.64
C LEU A 185 7.95 5.69 0.49
N TYR A 186 7.45 4.99 -0.54
CA TYR A 186 8.26 4.68 -1.72
C TYR A 186 7.39 4.40 -2.95
N THR A 187 7.96 4.60 -4.15
CA THR A 187 7.30 4.32 -5.43
C THR A 187 7.36 2.85 -5.79
N GLY A 188 6.43 2.36 -6.60
CA GLY A 188 6.50 0.99 -7.15
C GLY A 188 7.70 0.77 -8.09
N SER A 189 8.30 1.85 -8.58
CA SER A 189 9.44 1.82 -9.51
C SER A 189 10.80 1.84 -8.83
N VAL A 190 10.92 2.26 -7.57
CA VAL A 190 12.20 2.29 -6.86
C VAL A 190 12.67 0.87 -6.52
N LEU A 191 13.96 0.60 -6.68
CA LEU A 191 14.56 -0.66 -6.24
C LEU A 191 14.58 -0.72 -4.73
N HIS A 192 13.95 -1.75 -4.18
CA HIS A 192 13.88 -1.97 -2.73
C HIS A 192 13.82 -3.45 -2.37
N SER A 193 13.94 -3.77 -1.10
CA SER A 193 13.76 -5.14 -0.60
C SER A 193 13.71 -5.19 0.93
N GLY A 194 13.22 -6.30 1.49
CA GLY A 194 13.42 -6.61 2.91
C GLY A 194 14.90 -6.81 3.24
N GLY A 195 15.35 -6.22 4.33
CA GLY A 195 16.70 -6.43 4.85
C GLY A 195 16.87 -7.79 5.54
N GLN A 196 18.11 -8.22 5.70
CA GLN A 196 18.43 -9.41 6.49
C GLN A 196 18.21 -9.14 7.98
N ASN A 197 17.50 -10.03 8.67
CA ASN A 197 17.41 -9.99 10.13
C ASN A 197 18.52 -10.84 10.77
N ARG A 198 19.56 -10.16 11.26
CA ARG A 198 20.68 -10.76 11.97
C ARG A 198 20.54 -10.64 13.49
N SER A 199 19.50 -9.94 13.95
CA SER A 199 19.22 -9.73 15.36
C SER A 199 18.51 -10.95 15.98
N ASN A 200 18.29 -10.90 17.27
CA ASN A 200 17.51 -11.89 18.02
C ASN A 200 16.04 -11.49 18.21
N VAL A 201 15.59 -10.38 17.59
CA VAL A 201 14.22 -9.88 17.67
C VAL A 201 13.56 -9.85 16.29
N SER A 202 12.26 -10.08 16.26
CA SER A 202 11.50 -10.01 15.02
C SER A 202 11.13 -8.56 14.67
N ARG A 203 11.07 -8.24 13.38
CA ARG A 203 10.70 -6.93 12.86
C ARG A 203 9.30 -7.01 12.22
N LEU A 204 8.35 -6.22 12.72
CA LEU A 204 6.99 -6.16 12.20
C LEU A 204 6.75 -4.84 11.47
N GLY A 205 6.41 -4.93 10.19
CA GLY A 205 5.92 -3.83 9.37
C GLY A 205 4.50 -4.08 8.88
N LEU A 206 3.78 -2.99 8.65
CA LEU A 206 2.46 -2.99 8.02
C LEU A 206 2.56 -2.27 6.69
N ASN A 207 2.40 -3.01 5.60
CA ASN A 207 2.41 -2.48 4.24
C ASN A 207 0.99 -2.09 3.82
N ILE A 208 0.80 -0.82 3.47
CA ILE A 208 -0.43 -0.26 2.91
C ILE A 208 -0.04 0.44 1.62
N THR A 209 -0.56 -0.03 0.50
CA THR A 209 -0.18 0.49 -0.81
C THR A 209 -1.37 0.95 -1.62
N TYR A 210 -1.15 1.93 -2.49
CA TYR A 210 -2.16 2.50 -3.36
C TYR A 210 -1.72 2.37 -4.81
N CYS A 211 -2.67 2.13 -5.71
CA CYS A 211 -2.41 2.05 -7.15
C CYS A 211 -3.36 2.97 -7.94
N LEU A 212 -3.07 3.13 -9.22
CA LEU A 212 -3.94 3.85 -10.16
C LEU A 212 -5.31 3.21 -10.20
N GLY A 213 -6.37 4.01 -10.19
CA GLY A 213 -7.75 3.57 -10.08
C GLY A 213 -8.30 2.73 -11.24
N TRP A 214 -7.52 2.58 -12.31
CA TRP A 214 -7.85 1.73 -13.46
C TRP A 214 -7.04 0.43 -13.51
N LEU A 215 -6.16 0.21 -12.52
CA LEU A 215 -5.39 -1.03 -12.40
C LEU A 215 -6.10 -2.04 -11.50
N ARG A 216 -5.93 -3.32 -11.82
CA ARG A 216 -6.34 -4.38 -10.91
C ARG A 216 -5.44 -4.40 -9.68
N GLN A 217 -6.03 -4.44 -8.50
CA GLN A 217 -5.34 -4.55 -7.22
C GLN A 217 -4.69 -5.93 -7.06
N GLU A 218 -3.53 -6.01 -6.40
CA GLU A 218 -2.86 -7.27 -6.08
C GLU A 218 -3.67 -8.06 -5.05
N GLU A 219 -4.09 -7.42 -3.94
CA GLU A 219 -5.06 -8.00 -3.03
C GLU A 219 -6.46 -7.83 -3.62
N ASN A 220 -7.18 -8.95 -3.80
CA ASN A 220 -8.56 -8.87 -4.26
C ASN A 220 -9.45 -8.34 -3.14
N GLN A 221 -9.64 -7.01 -3.11
CA GLN A 221 -10.36 -6.33 -2.04
C GLN A 221 -11.83 -6.73 -1.94
N TYR A 222 -12.47 -7.13 -3.04
CA TYR A 222 -13.85 -7.61 -3.01
C TYR A 222 -14.00 -8.96 -2.30
N LEU A 223 -12.95 -9.78 -2.28
CA LEU A 223 -12.89 -11.04 -1.54
C LEU A 223 -12.33 -10.82 -0.12
N SER A 224 -11.32 -9.97 0.04
CA SER A 224 -10.70 -9.67 1.35
C SER A 224 -11.59 -8.84 2.26
N CYS A 225 -12.46 -7.98 1.68
CA CYS A 225 -13.43 -7.16 2.38
C CYS A 225 -14.75 -7.13 1.60
N PRO A 226 -15.53 -8.24 1.63
CA PRO A 226 -16.72 -8.39 0.81
C PRO A 226 -17.86 -7.42 1.20
N PRO A 227 -18.90 -7.27 0.36
CA PRO A 227 -19.95 -6.25 0.53
C PRO A 227 -20.63 -6.25 1.90
N HIS A 228 -20.82 -7.42 2.52
CA HIS A 228 -21.46 -7.50 3.84
C HIS A 228 -20.59 -6.90 4.96
N ILE A 229 -19.26 -6.82 4.80
CA ILE A 229 -18.34 -6.11 5.70
C ILE A 229 -18.20 -4.65 5.23
N ALA A 230 -17.91 -4.46 3.94
CA ALA A 230 -17.61 -3.14 3.39
C ALA A 230 -18.73 -2.11 3.58
N ARG A 231 -20.00 -2.53 3.57
CA ARG A 231 -21.15 -1.63 3.79
C ARG A 231 -21.16 -0.91 5.13
N HIS A 232 -20.43 -1.40 6.12
CA HIS A 232 -20.32 -0.83 7.46
C HIS A 232 -19.08 0.06 7.64
N LEU A 233 -18.28 0.21 6.58
CA LEU A 233 -17.10 1.07 6.58
C LEU A 233 -17.46 2.49 6.15
N GLU A 234 -16.58 3.44 6.50
CA GLU A 234 -16.69 4.81 6.03
C GLU A 234 -16.58 4.89 4.50
N PRO A 235 -17.28 5.84 3.85
CA PRO A 235 -17.30 5.96 2.39
C PRO A 235 -15.91 6.04 1.74
N GLU A 236 -14.94 6.69 2.38
CA GLU A 236 -13.58 6.79 1.83
C GLU A 236 -12.87 5.43 1.78
N LEU A 237 -13.05 4.59 2.81
CA LEU A 237 -12.55 3.20 2.78
C LEU A 237 -13.22 2.38 1.69
N GLN A 238 -14.55 2.51 1.55
CA GLN A 238 -15.30 1.83 0.49
C GLN A 238 -14.78 2.20 -0.90
N GLU A 239 -14.50 3.50 -1.13
CA GLU A 239 -13.95 3.99 -2.39
C GLU A 239 -12.55 3.45 -2.65
N LEU A 240 -11.68 3.46 -1.66
CA LEU A 240 -10.31 2.91 -1.77
C LEU A 240 -10.31 1.40 -2.03
N LEU A 241 -11.24 0.64 -1.44
CA LEU A 241 -11.41 -0.79 -1.71
C LEU A 241 -11.87 -1.07 -3.16
N GLY A 242 -12.39 -0.07 -3.87
CA GLY A 242 -12.89 -0.19 -5.23
C GLY A 242 -14.42 -0.28 -5.33
N TYR A 243 -15.15 -0.10 -4.22
CA TYR A 243 -16.62 0.05 -4.25
C TYR A 243 -17.02 1.44 -4.70
N THR A 244 -16.46 1.85 -5.83
CA THR A 244 -16.75 3.08 -6.55
C THR A 244 -16.38 2.89 -8.02
N GLN A 245 -17.01 3.64 -8.93
CA GLN A 245 -16.57 3.60 -10.32
C GLN A 245 -15.22 4.26 -10.50
N GLY A 246 -14.34 3.56 -11.23
CA GLY A 246 -13.12 4.13 -11.77
C GLY A 246 -13.46 4.92 -13.02
N ASN A 247 -13.19 6.20 -13.04
CA ASN A 247 -13.57 7.09 -14.14
C ASN A 247 -15.10 7.05 -14.38
N TYR A 248 -15.57 6.89 -15.64
CA TYR A 248 -17.01 6.88 -15.94
C TYR A 248 -17.66 5.49 -15.99
N ALA A 249 -16.90 4.43 -16.17
CA ALA A 249 -17.49 3.10 -16.42
C ALA A 249 -16.79 1.94 -15.70
N LEU A 250 -15.51 2.09 -15.29
CA LEU A 250 -14.76 0.96 -14.74
C LEU A 250 -15.37 0.50 -13.41
N GLY A 251 -15.63 -0.81 -13.30
CA GLY A 251 -16.10 -1.43 -12.07
C GLY A 251 -17.62 -1.41 -11.87
N TYR A 252 -18.43 -1.11 -12.90
CA TYR A 252 -19.87 -1.32 -12.79
C TYR A 252 -20.21 -2.80 -12.52
N TYR A 253 -21.37 -3.05 -11.96
CA TYR A 253 -21.90 -4.41 -11.81
C TYR A 253 -23.38 -4.45 -12.21
N SER A 254 -23.85 -5.66 -12.52
CA SER A 254 -25.27 -5.98 -12.62
C SER A 254 -25.62 -6.90 -11.47
N ASP A 255 -26.76 -6.64 -10.83
CA ASP A 255 -27.21 -7.40 -9.69
C ASP A 255 -27.69 -8.80 -10.14
N PRO A 256 -26.97 -9.89 -9.82
CA PRO A 256 -27.34 -11.22 -10.32
C PRO A 256 -28.64 -11.76 -9.72
N ASP A 257 -29.08 -11.20 -8.60
CA ASP A 257 -30.30 -11.63 -7.89
C ASP A 257 -31.48 -10.68 -8.19
N ALA A 258 -31.33 -9.81 -9.19
CA ALA A 258 -32.35 -8.83 -9.53
C ALA A 258 -33.64 -9.47 -10.04
N THR A 259 -34.75 -9.15 -9.39
CA THR A 259 -36.12 -9.54 -9.81
C THR A 259 -36.91 -8.38 -10.40
N GLU A 260 -36.34 -7.18 -10.44
CA GLU A 260 -36.93 -5.94 -10.91
C GLU A 260 -36.09 -5.27 -12.00
N PRO A 261 -36.71 -4.50 -12.93
CA PRO A 261 -35.97 -3.73 -13.94
C PRO A 261 -35.05 -2.68 -13.31
N GLY A 262 -33.98 -2.29 -14.04
CA GLY A 262 -33.07 -1.22 -13.62
C GLY A 262 -32.00 -1.62 -12.63
N ARG A 263 -31.71 -2.91 -12.54
CA ARG A 263 -30.65 -3.48 -11.68
C ARG A 263 -29.40 -3.89 -12.46
N ASP A 264 -29.31 -3.47 -13.72
CA ASP A 264 -28.16 -3.67 -14.58
C ASP A 264 -27.29 -2.42 -14.69
N ILE A 265 -25.98 -2.63 -14.89
CA ILE A 265 -25.00 -1.55 -15.12
C ILE A 265 -25.06 -0.50 -14.00
N LEU A 266 -24.92 -0.98 -12.77
CA LEU A 266 -24.98 -0.14 -11.57
C LEU A 266 -23.58 0.29 -11.10
N PRO A 267 -23.45 1.51 -10.59
CA PRO A 267 -22.27 1.87 -9.80
C PRO A 267 -22.08 0.94 -8.59
N PRO A 268 -20.84 0.54 -8.24
CA PRO A 268 -20.57 -0.41 -7.16
C PRO A 268 -21.11 0.03 -5.79
N GLU A 269 -21.31 1.34 -5.59
CA GLU A 269 -21.88 1.91 -4.37
C GLU A 269 -23.26 1.33 -4.04
N PHE A 270 -24.06 0.97 -5.05
CA PHE A 270 -25.38 0.36 -4.83
C PHE A 270 -25.30 -1.03 -4.16
N ALA A 271 -24.23 -1.79 -4.40
CA ALA A 271 -24.01 -3.06 -3.72
C ALA A 271 -23.81 -2.88 -2.20
N LEU A 272 -23.42 -1.69 -1.77
CA LEU A 272 -23.27 -1.31 -0.37
C LEU A 272 -24.49 -0.56 0.19
N GLY A 273 -25.59 -0.40 -0.58
CA GLY A 273 -26.77 0.38 -0.20
C GLY A 273 -26.54 1.90 -0.23
N ARG A 274 -25.53 2.39 -0.93
CA ARG A 274 -25.13 3.78 -1.03
C ARG A 274 -25.35 4.30 -2.44
N LYS A 275 -25.68 5.59 -2.58
CA LYS A 275 -25.71 6.26 -3.91
C LYS A 275 -24.33 6.81 -4.26
N PRO A 276 -23.95 6.84 -5.55
CA PRO A 276 -22.75 7.53 -6.00
C PRO A 276 -22.76 9.00 -5.56
N ARG A 277 -21.59 9.58 -5.35
CA ARG A 277 -21.46 11.02 -5.15
C ARG A 277 -21.94 11.76 -6.40
N LYS A 278 -22.51 12.97 -6.21
CA LYS A 278 -22.96 13.81 -7.32
C LYS A 278 -21.81 14.05 -8.32
N GLY A 279 -22.06 13.80 -9.60
CA GLY A 279 -21.04 13.87 -10.66
C GLY A 279 -20.28 12.57 -10.91
N GLN A 280 -20.60 11.51 -10.18
CA GLN A 280 -20.09 10.14 -10.41
C GLN A 280 -21.22 9.29 -10.98
N GLY A 281 -21.01 8.66 -12.07
CA GLY A 281 -21.98 7.81 -12.75
C GLY A 281 -21.61 7.62 -14.21
N PHE A 282 -22.43 6.92 -14.97
CA PHE A 282 -22.28 6.70 -16.42
C PHE A 282 -22.45 7.98 -17.26
N SER A 283 -21.81 9.07 -16.89
CA SER A 283 -21.78 10.28 -17.71
C SER A 283 -20.43 10.37 -18.40
N MET A 284 -20.46 10.38 -19.73
CA MET A 284 -19.28 10.72 -20.51
C MET A 284 -18.80 12.12 -20.06
N PRO A 285 -17.48 12.32 -19.88
CA PRO A 285 -16.96 13.67 -19.73
C PRO A 285 -17.45 14.52 -20.92
N ALA A 286 -17.83 15.75 -20.66
CA ALA A 286 -18.06 16.67 -21.75
C ALA A 286 -16.79 16.79 -22.59
N ALA A 287 -16.90 16.61 -23.88
CA ALA A 287 -15.79 16.70 -24.83
C ALA A 287 -15.19 18.10 -24.85
#